data_6cf555bdb4dce330d54b399892e3117c
#
_entry.id   6cf555bdb4dce330d54b399892e3117c
#
_cell.length_a   1.000
_cell.length_b   1.000
_cell.length_c   1.000
_cell.angle_alpha   90.00
_cell.angle_beta   90.00
_cell.angle_gamma   90.00
#
_symmetry.space_group_name_H-M   'P 1'
#
loop_
_entity.id
_entity.type
_entity.pdbx_description
1 polymer ?
#
loop_
_entity_poly.entity_id
_entity_poly.type
_entity_poly.pdbx_seq_one_letter_code
_entity_poly.pdbx_strand_id
1 'polypeptide(L)'
;MFKGILIEKDDAGYRAQLKQIDESVLHEGDVTIRVAYSTLNYKDALAITGKGPVVRRFPMIPGIDLVGTVEQSENANYKVGDAVVHTGWGVGEVHPGGLAEKARLKGDWLVPLPAAFTPKQ
;
A
#
# COMPACT_ATOMS: atom_id res chain seq x y z
N MET A 1 8.50 7.15 -10.90
CA MET A 1 8.75 5.84 -10.24
C MET A 1 8.95 6.03 -8.74
N PHE A 2 8.68 5.01 -7.98
CA PHE A 2 8.84 5.03 -6.53
C PHE A 2 9.42 3.70 -6.06
N LYS A 3 10.04 3.69 -4.88
CA LYS A 3 10.60 2.46 -4.30
C LYS A 3 9.55 1.69 -3.52
N GLY A 4 9.61 0.38 -3.60
CA GLY A 4 8.74 -0.49 -2.83
C GLY A 4 9.10 -1.95 -3.00
N ILE A 5 8.44 -2.78 -2.19
CA ILE A 5 8.56 -4.23 -2.33
C ILE A 5 7.52 -4.68 -3.35
N LEU A 6 7.99 -5.34 -4.41
CA LEU A 6 7.11 -5.86 -5.46
C LEU A 6 7.15 -7.36 -5.46
N ILE A 7 5.98 -7.99 -5.40
CA ILE A 7 5.81 -9.43 -5.49
C ILE A 7 5.39 -9.77 -6.91
N GLU A 8 6.15 -10.63 -7.55
CA GLU A 8 5.91 -11.08 -8.91
C GLU A 8 5.87 -12.60 -8.97
N LYS A 9 5.05 -13.11 -9.87
CA LYS A 9 4.98 -14.54 -10.15
C LYS A 9 4.86 -14.74 -11.65
N ASP A 10 5.77 -15.53 -12.20
CA ASP A 10 5.80 -15.89 -13.62
C ASP A 10 6.46 -17.27 -13.78
N ASP A 11 6.83 -17.63 -15.00
CA ASP A 11 7.47 -18.91 -15.29
C ASP A 11 8.80 -19.09 -14.55
N ALA A 12 9.44 -17.99 -14.15
CA ALA A 12 10.68 -18.02 -13.37
C ALA A 12 10.42 -18.23 -11.87
N GLY A 13 9.17 -18.20 -11.43
CA GLY A 13 8.77 -18.47 -10.06
C GLY A 13 8.19 -17.27 -9.34
N TYR A 14 8.03 -17.45 -8.03
CA TYR A 14 7.49 -16.44 -7.10
C TYR A 14 8.67 -15.68 -6.46
N ARG A 15 8.60 -14.36 -6.49
CA ARG A 15 9.67 -13.54 -5.88
C ARG A 15 9.14 -12.23 -5.34
N ALA A 16 9.78 -11.75 -4.28
CA ALA A 16 9.54 -10.43 -3.71
C ALA A 16 10.87 -9.68 -3.68
N GLN A 17 10.90 -8.46 -4.19
CA GLN A 17 12.13 -7.67 -4.33
C GLN A 17 11.86 -6.20 -4.03
N LEU A 18 12.84 -5.55 -3.40
CA LEU A 18 12.86 -4.10 -3.29
C LEU A 18 13.35 -3.53 -4.62
N LYS A 19 12.54 -2.72 -5.27
CA LYS A 19 12.90 -2.18 -6.58
C LYS A 19 12.17 -0.88 -6.87
N GLN A 20 12.56 -0.20 -7.95
CA GLN A 20 11.83 0.94 -8.47
C GLN A 20 10.58 0.42 -9.17
N ILE A 21 9.44 1.01 -8.84
CA ILE A 21 8.14 0.59 -9.33
C ILE A 21 7.50 1.70 -10.14
N ASP A 22 6.97 1.35 -11.31
CA ASP A 22 6.22 2.28 -12.15
C ASP A 22 4.84 2.54 -11.52
N GLU A 23 4.37 3.77 -11.59
CA GLU A 23 3.06 4.14 -11.05
C GLU A 23 1.90 3.37 -11.70
N SER A 24 2.10 2.81 -12.88
CA SER A 24 1.10 1.97 -13.55
C SER A 24 0.76 0.69 -12.77
N VAL A 25 1.62 0.28 -11.85
CA VAL A 25 1.37 -0.87 -10.97
C VAL A 25 0.28 -0.55 -9.94
N LEU A 26 0.12 0.73 -9.59
CA LEU A 26 -0.93 1.16 -8.67
C LEU A 26 -2.29 1.05 -9.35
N HIS A 27 -3.24 0.45 -8.64
CA HIS A 27 -4.60 0.28 -9.17
C HIS A 27 -5.39 1.59 -9.02
N GLU A 28 -6.63 1.58 -9.50
CA GLU A 28 -7.53 2.71 -9.37
C GLU A 28 -7.77 3.09 -7.92
N GLY A 29 -7.90 4.37 -7.69
CA GLY A 29 -8.23 4.93 -6.39
C GLY A 29 -8.30 6.44 -6.52
N ASP A 30 -9.05 7.08 -5.64
CA ASP A 30 -9.23 8.52 -5.69
C ASP A 30 -8.27 9.28 -4.77
N VAL A 31 -7.45 8.58 -4.00
CA VAL A 31 -6.46 9.19 -3.11
C VAL A 31 -5.10 8.52 -3.32
N THR A 32 -4.09 9.32 -3.63
CA THR A 32 -2.69 8.87 -3.70
C THR A 32 -1.97 9.35 -2.46
N ILE A 33 -1.29 8.44 -1.78
CA ILE A 33 -0.68 8.67 -0.48
C ILE A 33 0.82 8.50 -0.60
N ARG A 34 1.57 9.45 -0.03
CA ARG A 34 2.99 9.27 0.23
C ARG A 34 3.09 8.55 1.56
N VAL A 35 3.50 7.29 1.53
CA VAL A 35 3.54 6.44 2.71
C VAL A 35 4.70 6.85 3.62
N ALA A 36 4.38 7.12 4.87
CA ALA A 36 5.39 7.42 5.89
C ALA A 36 5.81 6.14 6.61
N TYR A 37 4.85 5.31 7.00
CA TYR A 37 5.09 4.07 7.73
C TYR A 37 4.11 2.99 7.30
N SER A 38 4.60 1.76 7.29
CA SER A 38 3.79 0.56 7.13
C SER A 38 4.27 -0.44 8.16
N THR A 39 3.45 -1.43 8.46
CA THR A 39 3.82 -2.49 9.40
C THR A 39 3.84 -3.82 8.68
N LEU A 40 4.67 -4.73 9.17
CA LEU A 40 4.75 -6.09 8.67
C LEU A 40 3.91 -7.00 9.58
N ASN A 41 2.79 -7.45 9.06
CA ASN A 41 1.89 -8.37 9.75
C ASN A 41 2.15 -9.80 9.29
N TYR A 42 1.59 -10.78 10.00
CA TYR A 42 1.73 -12.19 9.64
C TYR A 42 1.31 -12.46 8.19
N LYS A 43 0.20 -11.86 7.77
CA LYS A 43 -0.31 -12.00 6.42
C LYS A 43 0.65 -11.43 5.37
N ASP A 44 1.30 -10.30 5.69
CA ASP A 44 2.32 -9.71 4.81
C ASP A 44 3.53 -10.62 4.68
N ALA A 45 3.94 -11.26 5.78
CA ALA A 45 5.04 -12.20 5.77
C ALA A 45 4.73 -13.42 4.88
N LEU A 46 3.49 -13.93 4.93
CA LEU A 46 3.05 -14.99 4.04
C LEU A 46 3.08 -14.55 2.58
N ALA A 47 2.67 -13.31 2.30
CA ALA A 47 2.69 -12.76 0.96
C ALA A 47 4.11 -12.65 0.41
N ILE A 48 5.03 -12.11 1.20
CA ILE A 48 6.42 -11.89 0.78
C ILE A 48 7.16 -13.21 0.54
N THR A 49 6.93 -14.20 1.41
CA THR A 49 7.62 -15.48 1.32
C THR A 49 6.96 -16.48 0.37
N GLY A 50 5.73 -16.21 -0.04
CA GLY A 50 4.97 -17.14 -0.87
C GLY A 50 4.47 -18.38 -0.14
N LYS A 51 4.56 -18.41 1.19
CA LYS A 51 4.19 -19.59 1.99
C LYS A 51 2.69 -19.77 2.18
N GLY A 52 1.90 -18.77 1.83
CA GLY A 52 0.45 -18.85 1.89
C GLY A 52 -0.18 -18.15 0.69
N PRO A 53 -1.42 -18.52 0.32
CA PRO A 53 -2.10 -17.97 -0.86
C PRO A 53 -2.72 -16.60 -0.56
N VAL A 54 -1.94 -15.66 -0.07
CA VAL A 54 -2.40 -14.32 0.32
C VAL A 54 -2.59 -13.44 -0.91
N VAL A 55 -1.56 -13.39 -1.78
CA VAL A 55 -1.57 -12.52 -2.96
C VAL A 55 -2.44 -13.16 -4.03
N ARG A 56 -3.44 -12.42 -4.49
CA ARG A 56 -4.40 -12.90 -5.48
C ARG A 56 -4.22 -12.30 -6.86
N ARG A 57 -3.40 -11.27 -6.99
CA ARG A 57 -3.11 -10.59 -8.26
C ARG A 57 -1.63 -10.24 -8.30
N PHE A 58 -1.01 -10.40 -9.47
CA PHE A 58 0.39 -10.10 -9.66
C PHE A 58 0.56 -9.11 -10.82
N PRO A 59 1.54 -8.20 -10.79
CA PRO A 59 2.43 -7.94 -9.65
C PRO A 59 1.67 -7.29 -8.48
N MET A 60 2.20 -7.41 -7.27
CA MET A 60 1.52 -6.92 -6.07
C MET A 60 2.53 -6.25 -5.12
N ILE A 61 2.10 -5.19 -4.46
CA ILE A 61 2.85 -4.56 -3.37
C ILE A 61 2.19 -5.02 -2.08
N PRO A 62 2.92 -5.71 -1.18
CA PRO A 62 2.34 -6.16 0.09
C PRO A 62 2.15 -4.98 1.06
N GLY A 63 1.61 -5.25 2.24
CA GLY A 63 1.40 -4.25 3.28
C GLY A 63 -0.06 -3.89 3.43
N ILE A 64 -0.72 -4.51 4.42
CA ILE A 64 -2.14 -4.29 4.69
C ILE A 64 -2.38 -2.91 5.28
N ASP A 65 -1.45 -2.46 6.14
CA ASP A 65 -1.59 -1.22 6.90
C ASP A 65 -0.62 -0.16 6.41
N LEU A 66 -1.04 1.09 6.47
CA LEU A 66 -0.15 2.21 6.20
C LEU A 66 -0.60 3.47 6.93
N VAL A 67 0.36 4.36 7.14
CA VAL A 67 0.13 5.73 7.61
C VAL A 67 0.90 6.64 6.67
N GLY A 68 0.28 7.68 6.20
CA GLY A 68 0.94 8.59 5.28
C GLY A 68 0.21 9.91 5.12
N THR A 69 0.67 10.66 4.13
CA THR A 69 0.15 11.98 3.80
C THR A 69 -0.43 11.97 2.39
N VAL A 70 -1.60 12.54 2.23
CA VAL A 70 -2.24 12.65 0.92
C VAL A 70 -1.36 13.51 0.00
N GLU A 71 -0.95 12.95 -1.11
CA GLU A 71 -0.14 13.60 -2.13
C GLU A 71 -1.02 14.12 -3.28
N GLN A 72 -2.08 13.40 -3.57
CA GLN A 72 -3.02 13.71 -4.64
C GLN A 72 -4.40 13.17 -4.28
N SER A 73 -5.46 13.93 -4.52
CA SER A 73 -6.80 13.49 -4.16
C SER A 73 -7.86 13.98 -5.14
N GLU A 74 -8.73 13.08 -5.54
CA GLU A 74 -9.96 13.39 -6.26
C GLU A 74 -11.18 13.23 -5.34
N ASN A 75 -10.94 12.92 -4.05
CA ASN A 75 -12.00 12.72 -3.06
C ASN A 75 -12.24 14.02 -2.29
N ALA A 76 -13.49 14.45 -2.20
CA ALA A 76 -13.88 15.70 -1.54
C ALA A 76 -13.57 15.71 -0.04
N ASN A 77 -13.45 14.54 0.58
CA ASN A 77 -13.21 14.41 2.03
C ASN A 77 -11.71 14.47 2.38
N TYR A 78 -10.83 14.44 1.40
CA TYR A 78 -9.38 14.43 1.62
C TYR A 78 -8.71 15.46 0.74
N LYS A 79 -7.71 16.15 1.31
CA LYS A 79 -6.92 17.17 0.61
C LYS A 79 -5.44 16.82 0.68
N VAL A 80 -4.67 17.33 -0.28
CA VAL A 80 -3.21 17.23 -0.24
C VAL A 80 -2.71 17.77 1.09
N GLY A 81 -1.86 16.99 1.76
CA GLY A 81 -1.32 17.33 3.07
C GLY A 81 -2.04 16.67 4.24
N ASP A 82 -3.22 16.07 4.02
CA ASP A 82 -3.94 15.38 5.10
C ASP A 82 -3.19 14.11 5.51
N ALA A 83 -3.11 13.88 6.82
CA ALA A 83 -2.55 12.64 7.37
C ALA A 83 -3.65 11.59 7.46
N VAL A 84 -3.38 10.39 6.98
CA VAL A 84 -4.36 9.30 6.89
C VAL A 84 -3.79 7.98 7.35
N VAL A 85 -4.68 7.09 7.80
CA VAL A 85 -4.38 5.72 8.20
C VAL A 85 -5.26 4.77 7.39
N HIS A 86 -4.70 3.63 7.03
CA HIS A 86 -5.46 2.56 6.38
C HIS A 86 -5.15 1.21 7.00
N THR A 87 -6.18 0.38 7.16
CA THR A 87 -6.05 -1.04 7.55
C THR A 87 -7.07 -1.88 6.78
N GLY A 88 -6.66 -3.08 6.37
CA GLY A 88 -7.58 -4.07 5.78
C GLY A 88 -7.98 -3.85 4.32
N TRP A 89 -9.23 -4.11 4.00
CA TRP A 89 -9.86 -3.89 2.68
C TRP A 89 -9.21 -4.63 1.49
N GLY A 90 -8.52 -5.75 1.74
CA GLY A 90 -7.86 -6.51 0.67
C GLY A 90 -6.58 -5.87 0.14
N VAL A 91 -6.11 -4.80 0.78
CA VAL A 91 -4.86 -4.14 0.43
C VAL A 91 -3.71 -5.08 0.74
N GLY A 92 -2.77 -5.20 -0.20
CA GLY A 92 -1.69 -6.18 -0.10
C GLY A 92 -2.05 -7.57 -0.62
N GLU A 93 -3.32 -7.82 -0.99
CA GLU A 93 -3.80 -9.08 -1.54
C GLU A 93 -4.29 -8.93 -2.98
N VAL A 94 -5.28 -8.09 -3.19
CA VAL A 94 -5.90 -7.82 -4.50
C VAL A 94 -5.66 -6.39 -4.95
N HIS A 95 -5.23 -5.52 -4.05
CA HIS A 95 -4.93 -4.12 -4.32
C HIS A 95 -3.54 -3.80 -3.77
N PRO A 96 -2.67 -3.10 -4.51
CA PRO A 96 -1.32 -2.78 -4.02
C PRO A 96 -1.33 -2.05 -2.70
N GLY A 97 -0.45 -2.47 -1.81
CA GLY A 97 -0.42 -2.05 -0.41
C GLY A 97 0.63 -1.02 -0.04
N GLY A 98 1.00 -1.00 1.24
CA GLY A 98 1.75 0.06 1.88
C GLY A 98 3.26 -0.13 2.02
N LEU A 99 3.81 -1.28 1.64
CA LEU A 99 5.26 -1.49 1.72
C LEU A 99 5.98 -0.87 0.50
N ALA A 100 5.71 0.41 0.28
CA ALA A 100 6.25 1.22 -0.80
C ALA A 100 6.16 2.69 -0.42
N GLU A 101 6.85 3.54 -1.17
CA GLU A 101 6.82 4.99 -0.92
C GLU A 101 5.48 5.62 -1.27
N LYS A 102 4.71 5.01 -2.18
CA LYS A 102 3.39 5.49 -2.60
C LYS A 102 2.35 4.39 -2.55
N ALA A 103 1.12 4.77 -2.27
CA ALA A 103 -0.05 3.91 -2.38
C ALA A 103 -1.19 4.72 -2.98
N ARG A 104 -2.08 4.05 -3.70
CA ARG A 104 -3.30 4.67 -4.25
C ARG A 104 -4.49 3.84 -3.80
N LEU A 105 -5.37 4.48 -3.04
CA LEU A 105 -6.49 3.80 -2.38
C LEU A 105 -7.78 4.57 -2.60
N LYS A 106 -8.90 3.93 -2.28
CA LYS A 106 -10.19 4.61 -2.24
C LYS A 106 -10.29 5.36 -0.91
N GLY A 107 -10.73 6.61 -0.96
CA GLY A 107 -10.87 7.44 0.24
C GLY A 107 -11.79 6.81 1.29
N ASP A 108 -12.79 6.03 0.87
CA ASP A 108 -13.69 5.33 1.77
C ASP A 108 -12.99 4.32 2.67
N TRP A 109 -11.81 3.86 2.28
CA TRP A 109 -10.99 2.92 3.05
C TRP A 109 -10.09 3.60 4.07
N LEU A 110 -10.01 4.93 4.04
CA LEU A 110 -9.08 5.70 4.85
C LEU A 110 -9.75 6.26 6.09
N VAL A 111 -8.95 6.46 7.13
CA VAL A 111 -9.36 7.15 8.35
C VAL A 111 -8.41 8.32 8.55
N PRO A 112 -8.93 9.53 8.83
CA PRO A 112 -8.06 10.65 9.15
C PRO A 112 -7.24 10.36 10.41
N LEU A 113 -5.94 10.67 10.37
CA LEU A 113 -5.11 10.54 11.56
C LEU A 113 -5.42 11.72 12.48
N PRO A 114 -5.76 11.46 13.77
CA PRO A 114 -6.01 12.55 14.72
C PRO A 114 -4.80 13.47 14.85
N ALA A 115 -5.04 14.77 14.95
CA ALA A 115 -3.98 15.77 15.03
C ALA A 115 -3.04 15.58 16.23
N ALA A 116 -3.51 14.89 17.29
CA ALA A 116 -2.72 14.60 18.47
C ALA A 116 -1.67 13.49 18.25
N PHE A 117 -1.73 12.78 17.11
CA PHE A 117 -0.80 11.69 16.80
C PHE A 117 0.11 12.09 15.65
N THR A 118 1.35 11.58 15.69
CA THR A 118 2.26 11.65 14.56
C THR A 118 2.20 10.34 13.77
N PRO A 119 2.69 10.31 12.52
CA PRO A 119 2.71 9.07 11.75
C PRO A 119 3.44 7.90 12.41
N LYS A 120 4.30 8.15 13.38
CA LYS A 120 5.00 7.09 14.13
C LYS A 120 4.15 6.44 15.21
N GLN A 121 3.09 7.06 15.58
CA GLN A 121 2.19 6.59 16.64
C GLN A 121 0.98 5.87 16.01
#